data_46b12efb965472f488d17ec8c6fe5cbb
#
_entry.id   46b12efb965472f488d17ec8c6fe5cbb
#
_cell.length_a   1.000
_cell.length_b   1.000
_cell.length_c   1.000
_cell.angle_alpha   90.00
_cell.angle_beta   90.00
_cell.angle_gamma   90.00
#
_symmetry.space_group_name_H-M   'P 1'
#
loop_
_entity.id
_entity.type
_entity.pdbx_description
1 polymer ?
#
loop_
_entity_poly.entity_id
_entity_poly.type
_entity_poly.pdbx_seq_one_letter_code
_entity_poly.pdbx_strand_id
1 'polypeptide(L)'
;MSQSPITPYSTTCCIVGGGPAGLMLGYLLARAGIEVMMLEKHADFLRDFRGDTIHPSTLEIMHQLGLLEELLALPHQRAETLHAEIAGRDITLADFTHLPTRCKFIAFMPQWEFLNFLAEKAAVFPEFTLIKSAQVHQLLYDRGQVCGVLAETPEGPVRVRCQLVIGTDGRNSVVREQAILSSRCFGSPRDVLWMKIAKRPGDPAWSMGHTGPKQNFIMIDRGEYWQCGYSVDKGSFEAIQQEGLEKFLLQIATIAPFQDHRLQDILSWDQVKLLSIRIDRLDQWAKPGVLCIGDAAHAMSPIGGVGVNLAIQDAVATANLIIPPLRSQCLQLKHLLRVQRRRSFPTKATQFLQIKMSQRRPKKRQGSGGSRLMARVGNSRWLPRLFGRIIGLGFRRETPKHL
;
A
#
# COMPACT_ATOMS: atom_id res chain seq x y z
N MET A 1 -22.23 -34.23 -10.84
CA MET A 1 -22.11 -32.76 -10.92
C MET A 1 -21.41 -32.44 -12.22
N SER A 2 -22.11 -31.88 -13.20
CA SER A 2 -21.50 -31.46 -14.48
C SER A 2 -20.54 -30.31 -14.19
N GLN A 3 -19.25 -30.51 -14.46
CA GLN A 3 -18.29 -29.42 -14.38
C GLN A 3 -18.63 -28.42 -15.48
N SER A 4 -18.85 -27.16 -15.10
CA SER A 4 -19.03 -26.08 -16.07
C SER A 4 -17.83 -26.05 -17.04
N PRO A 5 -18.03 -25.82 -18.33
CA PRO A 5 -16.94 -25.78 -19.30
C PRO A 5 -15.97 -24.63 -18.95
N ILE A 6 -14.66 -24.92 -18.99
CA ILE A 6 -13.61 -23.92 -18.71
C ILE A 6 -13.57 -22.93 -19.87
N THR A 7 -13.80 -21.64 -19.60
CA THR A 7 -13.70 -20.58 -20.61
C THR A 7 -12.23 -20.23 -20.87
N PRO A 8 -11.72 -20.40 -22.12
CA PRO A 8 -10.34 -20.12 -22.44
C PRO A 8 -10.14 -18.65 -22.84
N TYR A 9 -9.10 -18.03 -22.30
CA TYR A 9 -8.60 -16.70 -22.70
C TYR A 9 -7.13 -16.78 -23.08
N SER A 10 -6.69 -15.84 -23.90
CA SER A 10 -5.28 -15.64 -24.25
C SER A 10 -4.95 -14.16 -24.20
N THR A 11 -3.77 -13.80 -23.68
CA THR A 11 -3.27 -12.43 -23.59
C THR A 11 -1.76 -12.44 -23.55
N THR A 12 -1.13 -11.28 -23.75
CA THR A 12 0.34 -11.17 -23.59
C THR A 12 0.73 -11.22 -22.11
N CYS A 13 0.04 -10.45 -21.26
CA CYS A 13 0.31 -10.38 -19.81
C CYS A 13 -0.96 -10.64 -19.01
N CYS A 14 -0.90 -11.55 -18.03
CA CYS A 14 -1.92 -11.75 -17.03
C CYS A 14 -1.48 -11.14 -15.69
N ILE A 15 -2.20 -10.12 -15.22
CA ILE A 15 -1.97 -9.48 -13.92
C ILE A 15 -2.96 -10.06 -12.90
N VAL A 16 -2.43 -10.62 -11.82
CA VAL A 16 -3.25 -11.19 -10.74
C VAL A 16 -3.28 -10.21 -9.57
N GLY A 17 -4.45 -9.62 -9.32
CA GLY A 17 -4.71 -8.64 -8.28
C GLY A 17 -4.82 -7.20 -8.77
N GLY A 18 -5.97 -6.57 -8.56
CA GLY A 18 -6.30 -5.18 -8.93
C GLY A 18 -5.89 -4.14 -7.89
N GLY A 19 -4.78 -4.37 -7.17
CA GLY A 19 -4.21 -3.39 -6.25
C GLY A 19 -3.42 -2.28 -6.96
N PRO A 20 -2.80 -1.34 -6.20
CA PRO A 20 -2.08 -0.19 -6.79
C PRO A 20 -1.01 -0.58 -7.79
N ALA A 21 -0.21 -1.63 -7.51
CA ALA A 21 0.80 -2.12 -8.45
C ALA A 21 0.18 -2.68 -9.73
N GLY A 22 -0.88 -3.48 -9.58
CA GLY A 22 -1.55 -4.14 -10.71
C GLY A 22 -2.19 -3.13 -11.64
N LEU A 23 -3.04 -2.25 -11.13
CA LEU A 23 -3.76 -1.27 -11.95
C LEU A 23 -2.82 -0.27 -12.63
N MET A 24 -1.81 0.24 -11.91
CA MET A 24 -0.81 1.11 -12.54
C MET A 24 -0.04 0.38 -13.65
N LEU A 25 0.36 -0.87 -13.40
CA LEU A 25 1.07 -1.65 -14.42
C LEU A 25 0.16 -1.98 -15.61
N GLY A 26 -1.09 -2.39 -15.35
CA GLY A 26 -2.09 -2.65 -16.38
C GLY A 26 -2.32 -1.44 -17.29
N TYR A 27 -2.51 -0.27 -16.68
CA TYR A 27 -2.61 1.00 -17.40
C TYR A 27 -1.38 1.27 -18.29
N LEU A 28 -0.17 1.13 -17.73
CA LEU A 28 1.07 1.42 -18.46
C LEU A 28 1.32 0.44 -19.62
N LEU A 29 1.00 -0.84 -19.43
CA LEU A 29 1.16 -1.86 -20.47
C LEU A 29 0.14 -1.68 -21.59
N ALA A 30 -1.14 -1.48 -21.25
CA ALA A 30 -2.20 -1.25 -22.22
C ALA A 30 -1.95 0.02 -23.05
N ARG A 31 -1.60 1.13 -22.39
CA ARG A 31 -1.19 2.37 -23.05
C ARG A 31 -0.03 2.16 -24.02
N ALA A 32 0.84 1.19 -23.76
CA ALA A 32 1.95 0.84 -24.63
C ALA A 32 1.58 -0.17 -25.74
N GLY A 33 0.28 -0.51 -25.90
CA GLY A 33 -0.20 -1.47 -26.90
C GLY A 33 0.11 -2.93 -26.57
N ILE A 34 0.28 -3.26 -25.29
CA ILE A 34 0.47 -4.63 -24.82
C ILE A 34 -0.86 -5.15 -24.30
N GLU A 35 -1.33 -6.27 -24.82
CA GLU A 35 -2.54 -6.94 -24.33
C GLU A 35 -2.38 -7.40 -22.88
N VAL A 36 -3.29 -6.96 -22.02
CA VAL A 36 -3.30 -7.24 -20.59
C VAL A 36 -4.66 -7.73 -20.15
N MET A 37 -4.69 -8.86 -19.47
CA MET A 37 -5.85 -9.33 -18.72
C MET A 37 -5.53 -9.24 -17.23
N MET A 38 -6.38 -8.51 -16.49
CA MET A 38 -6.28 -8.40 -15.03
C MET A 38 -7.40 -9.19 -14.37
N LEU A 39 -7.04 -10.01 -13.38
CA LEU A 39 -7.96 -10.80 -12.57
C LEU A 39 -7.96 -10.26 -11.14
N GLU A 40 -9.10 -9.74 -10.69
CA GLU A 40 -9.29 -9.29 -9.30
C GLU A 40 -10.32 -10.20 -8.61
N LYS A 41 -9.94 -10.76 -7.47
CA LYS A 41 -10.77 -11.72 -6.74
C LYS A 41 -12.05 -11.14 -6.12
N HIS A 42 -12.10 -9.83 -5.95
CA HIS A 42 -13.26 -9.14 -5.38
C HIS A 42 -14.12 -8.49 -6.46
N ALA A 43 -15.38 -8.26 -6.15
CA ALA A 43 -16.33 -7.60 -7.05
C ALA A 43 -16.06 -6.09 -7.20
N ASP A 44 -15.40 -5.49 -6.21
CA ASP A 44 -15.07 -4.07 -6.17
C ASP A 44 -13.69 -3.82 -5.56
N PHE A 45 -13.27 -2.55 -5.47
CA PHE A 45 -12.04 -2.14 -4.83
C PHE A 45 -12.23 -1.63 -3.40
N LEU A 46 -13.45 -1.72 -2.84
CA LEU A 46 -13.70 -1.32 -1.46
C LEU A 46 -12.90 -2.17 -0.51
N ARG A 47 -11.97 -1.53 0.19
CA ARG A 47 -11.17 -2.15 1.24
C ARG A 47 -11.09 -1.16 2.38
N ASP A 48 -11.63 -1.54 3.52
CA ASP A 48 -11.53 -0.70 4.71
C ASP A 48 -10.07 -0.53 5.12
N PHE A 49 -9.72 0.71 5.46
CA PHE A 49 -8.50 1.09 6.19
C PHE A 49 -7.16 0.71 5.55
N ARG A 50 -7.02 0.84 4.23
CA ARG A 50 -5.76 0.55 3.54
C ARG A 50 -5.36 1.67 2.58
N GLY A 51 -4.05 2.01 2.60
CA GLY A 51 -3.38 2.69 1.51
C GLY A 51 -3.89 4.09 1.16
N ASP A 52 -4.34 4.84 2.13
CA ASP A 52 -5.05 6.10 1.96
C ASP A 52 -4.16 7.31 1.68
N THR A 53 -2.90 7.12 1.33
CA THR A 53 -1.93 8.20 1.14
C THR A 53 -1.27 8.12 -0.23
N ILE A 54 -1.50 9.14 -1.04
CA ILE A 54 -0.84 9.32 -2.33
C ILE A 54 0.25 10.38 -2.17
N HIS A 55 1.49 9.96 -2.28
CA HIS A 55 2.64 10.79 -2.00
C HIS A 55 3.08 11.64 -3.19
N PRO A 56 3.88 12.70 -2.97
CA PRO A 56 4.41 13.55 -4.05
C PRO A 56 5.04 12.78 -5.21
N SER A 57 5.73 11.67 -4.94
CA SER A 57 6.33 10.83 -6.00
C SER A 57 5.30 10.16 -6.91
N THR A 58 4.15 9.75 -6.36
CA THR A 58 3.06 9.17 -7.15
C THR A 58 2.28 10.26 -7.90
N LEU A 59 2.01 11.41 -7.23
CA LEU A 59 1.40 12.56 -7.88
C LEU A 59 2.25 13.08 -9.06
N GLU A 60 3.57 13.01 -8.95
CA GLU A 60 4.49 13.35 -10.05
C GLU A 60 4.37 12.37 -11.22
N ILE A 61 4.23 11.06 -10.96
CA ILE A 61 3.93 10.06 -12.00
C ILE A 61 2.59 10.37 -12.66
N MET A 62 1.55 10.69 -11.88
CA MET A 62 0.24 11.05 -12.44
C MET A 62 0.33 12.30 -13.32
N HIS A 63 1.14 13.30 -12.93
CA HIS A 63 1.41 14.47 -13.76
C HIS A 63 2.08 14.10 -15.09
N GLN A 64 3.11 13.26 -15.06
CA GLN A 64 3.82 12.80 -16.26
C GLN A 64 2.94 11.97 -17.19
N LEU A 65 1.94 11.28 -16.65
CA LEU A 65 0.94 10.53 -17.42
C LEU A 65 -0.20 11.40 -17.95
N GLY A 66 -0.28 12.68 -17.57
CA GLY A 66 -1.38 13.59 -17.91
C GLY A 66 -2.67 13.36 -17.12
N LEU A 67 -2.59 12.65 -15.98
CA LEU A 67 -3.74 12.24 -15.18
C LEU A 67 -3.91 13.03 -13.88
N LEU A 68 -2.98 13.95 -13.56
CA LEU A 68 -2.93 14.61 -12.26
C LEU A 68 -4.17 15.46 -11.96
N GLU A 69 -4.59 16.28 -12.90
CA GLU A 69 -5.69 17.25 -12.68
C GLU A 69 -7.00 16.51 -12.43
N GLU A 70 -7.28 15.46 -13.20
CA GLU A 70 -8.48 14.64 -13.02
C GLU A 70 -8.43 13.85 -11.68
N LEU A 71 -7.26 13.35 -11.31
CA LEU A 71 -7.08 12.68 -10.01
C LEU A 71 -7.35 13.64 -8.85
N LEU A 72 -6.83 14.86 -8.93
CA LEU A 72 -7.00 15.89 -7.89
C LEU A 72 -8.39 16.55 -7.88
N ALA A 73 -9.23 16.28 -8.88
CA ALA A 73 -10.64 16.63 -8.85
C ALA A 73 -11.48 15.70 -7.95
N LEU A 74 -10.96 14.48 -7.65
CA LEU A 74 -11.60 13.58 -6.71
C LEU A 74 -11.48 14.09 -5.27
N PRO A 75 -12.43 13.75 -4.38
CA PRO A 75 -12.38 14.16 -2.97
C PRO A 75 -11.08 13.70 -2.29
N HIS A 76 -10.33 14.65 -1.75
CA HIS A 76 -9.09 14.35 -1.02
C HIS A 76 -8.74 15.47 -0.04
N GLN A 77 -7.96 15.14 0.99
CA GLN A 77 -7.34 16.08 1.91
C GLN A 77 -5.87 16.26 1.55
N ARG A 78 -5.32 17.47 1.74
CA ARG A 78 -3.91 17.78 1.46
C ARG A 78 -3.14 18.02 2.75
N ALA A 79 -1.99 17.37 2.89
CA ALA A 79 -1.06 17.62 3.98
C ALA A 79 0.32 18.02 3.42
N GLU A 80 0.69 19.27 3.58
CA GLU A 80 2.02 19.79 3.22
C GLU A 80 3.06 19.45 4.29
N THR A 81 2.60 19.20 5.50
CA THR A 81 3.40 18.77 6.66
C THR A 81 2.70 17.65 7.40
N LEU A 82 3.48 16.79 8.05
CA LEU A 82 2.98 15.78 8.96
C LEU A 82 3.38 16.15 10.39
N HIS A 83 2.39 16.13 11.28
CA HIS A 83 2.56 16.47 12.68
C HIS A 83 2.26 15.28 13.58
N ALA A 84 2.83 15.29 14.77
CA ALA A 84 2.43 14.40 15.85
C ALA A 84 2.55 15.13 17.19
N GLU A 85 1.62 14.86 18.08
CA GLU A 85 1.75 15.25 19.47
C GLU A 85 2.58 14.21 20.22
N ILE A 86 3.71 14.63 20.75
CA ILE A 86 4.62 13.79 21.53
C ILE A 86 4.86 14.47 22.88
N ALA A 87 4.42 13.81 23.95
CA ALA A 87 4.53 14.33 25.31
C ALA A 87 3.96 15.75 25.49
N GLY A 88 2.78 16.00 24.92
CA GLY A 88 2.07 17.29 24.99
C GLY A 88 2.69 18.40 24.14
N ARG A 89 3.60 18.07 23.19
CA ARG A 89 4.19 19.01 22.24
C ARG A 89 3.87 18.64 20.82
N ASP A 90 3.40 19.60 20.05
CA ASP A 90 3.27 19.46 18.61
C ASP A 90 4.66 19.45 17.94
N ILE A 91 4.95 18.40 17.20
CA ILE A 91 6.23 18.20 16.50
C ILE A 91 5.96 17.96 15.02
N THR A 92 6.55 18.77 14.16
CA THR A 92 6.57 18.50 12.71
C THR A 92 7.47 17.31 12.42
N LEU A 93 6.88 16.21 11.96
CA LEU A 93 7.59 14.98 11.59
C LEU A 93 8.18 15.04 10.18
N ALA A 94 7.43 15.60 9.23
CA ALA A 94 7.84 15.72 7.83
C ALA A 94 7.30 17.03 7.23
N ASP A 95 8.10 17.64 6.35
CA ASP A 95 7.78 18.84 5.58
C ASP A 95 8.01 18.56 4.09
N PHE A 96 6.96 18.68 3.26
CA PHE A 96 6.97 18.42 1.82
C PHE A 96 7.09 19.70 0.99
N THR A 97 6.95 20.88 1.58
CA THR A 97 6.87 22.18 0.88
C THR A 97 8.09 22.50 0.01
N HIS A 98 9.24 21.91 0.36
CA HIS A 98 10.54 22.13 -0.32
C HIS A 98 10.80 21.12 -1.45
N LEU A 99 9.91 20.13 -1.68
CA LEU A 99 10.17 19.06 -2.64
C LEU A 99 10.19 19.59 -4.09
N PRO A 100 11.08 19.05 -4.95
CA PRO A 100 11.15 19.41 -6.36
C PRO A 100 10.11 18.60 -7.15
N THR A 101 8.84 18.72 -6.79
CA THR A 101 7.68 18.07 -7.41
C THR A 101 6.60 19.11 -7.63
N ARG A 102 5.71 18.84 -8.60
CA ARG A 102 4.55 19.72 -8.85
C ARG A 102 3.64 19.81 -7.62
N CYS A 103 3.34 18.67 -7.02
CA CYS A 103 2.59 18.62 -5.76
C CYS A 103 3.54 18.44 -4.58
N LYS A 104 3.47 19.39 -3.62
CA LYS A 104 4.32 19.43 -2.43
C LYS A 104 3.55 19.01 -1.18
N PHE A 105 2.65 18.04 -1.33
CA PHE A 105 1.77 17.54 -0.29
C PHE A 105 1.48 16.05 -0.48
N ILE A 106 1.06 15.39 0.58
CA ILE A 106 0.41 14.08 0.51
C ILE A 106 -1.09 14.31 0.29
N ALA A 107 -1.67 13.65 -0.71
CA ALA A 107 -3.11 13.58 -0.86
C ALA A 107 -3.64 12.39 -0.04
N PHE A 108 -4.51 12.66 0.94
CA PHE A 108 -5.27 11.67 1.66
C PHE A 108 -6.57 11.43 0.91
N MET A 109 -6.67 10.30 0.26
CA MET A 109 -7.90 9.86 -0.41
C MET A 109 -8.15 8.38 -0.14
N PRO A 110 -9.41 7.93 -0.12
CA PRO A 110 -9.69 6.51 0.01
C PRO A 110 -9.01 5.72 -1.11
N GLN A 111 -8.38 4.59 -0.78
CA GLN A 111 -7.65 3.80 -1.77
C GLN A 111 -8.55 3.35 -2.93
N TRP A 112 -9.82 3.02 -2.66
CA TRP A 112 -10.76 2.59 -3.70
C TRP A 112 -11.05 3.68 -4.74
N GLU A 113 -11.05 4.98 -4.36
CA GLU A 113 -11.19 6.09 -5.31
C GLU A 113 -10.01 6.10 -6.28
N PHE A 114 -8.78 5.99 -5.75
CA PHE A 114 -7.58 5.92 -6.56
C PHE A 114 -7.56 4.69 -7.48
N LEU A 115 -8.01 3.53 -7.00
CA LEU A 115 -8.05 2.29 -7.77
C LEU A 115 -9.14 2.34 -8.85
N ASN A 116 -10.35 2.83 -8.53
CA ASN A 116 -11.41 3.04 -9.52
C ASN A 116 -10.93 4.00 -10.62
N PHE A 117 -10.33 5.12 -10.25
CA PHE A 117 -9.77 6.07 -11.19
C PHE A 117 -8.75 5.41 -12.15
N LEU A 118 -7.80 4.64 -11.63
CA LEU A 118 -6.84 3.93 -12.47
C LEU A 118 -7.49 2.88 -13.37
N ALA A 119 -8.49 2.15 -12.87
CA ALA A 119 -9.22 1.15 -13.64
C ALA A 119 -10.00 1.79 -14.79
N GLU A 120 -10.69 2.91 -14.55
CA GLU A 120 -11.40 3.69 -15.56
C GLU A 120 -10.44 4.20 -16.64
N LYS A 121 -9.28 4.74 -16.23
CA LYS A 121 -8.26 5.22 -17.19
C LYS A 121 -7.62 4.08 -17.99
N ALA A 122 -7.48 2.90 -17.40
CA ALA A 122 -6.98 1.73 -18.11
C ALA A 122 -8.01 1.18 -19.11
N ALA A 123 -9.31 1.18 -18.75
CA ALA A 123 -10.39 0.66 -19.57
C ALA A 123 -10.61 1.44 -20.89
N VAL A 124 -10.01 2.62 -21.05
CA VAL A 124 -10.03 3.38 -22.31
C VAL A 124 -9.23 2.67 -23.42
N PHE A 125 -8.26 1.82 -23.03
CA PHE A 125 -7.42 1.10 -23.97
C PHE A 125 -8.05 -0.26 -24.32
N PRO A 126 -8.21 -0.60 -25.61
CA PRO A 126 -8.77 -1.88 -26.03
C PRO A 126 -7.89 -3.08 -25.61
N GLU A 127 -6.61 -2.84 -25.32
CA GLU A 127 -5.67 -3.84 -24.84
C GLU A 127 -5.87 -4.21 -23.37
N PHE A 128 -6.75 -3.50 -22.61
CA PHE A 128 -6.97 -3.75 -21.20
C PHE A 128 -8.28 -4.47 -20.94
N THR A 129 -8.21 -5.65 -20.35
CA THR A 129 -9.37 -6.39 -19.88
C THR A 129 -9.28 -6.60 -18.37
N LEU A 130 -10.31 -6.20 -17.63
CA LEU A 130 -10.43 -6.42 -16.18
C LEU A 130 -11.59 -7.37 -15.89
N ILE A 131 -11.31 -8.51 -15.26
CA ILE A 131 -12.32 -9.44 -14.76
C ILE A 131 -12.28 -9.36 -13.23
N LYS A 132 -13.37 -8.85 -12.65
CA LYS A 132 -13.62 -8.83 -11.21
C LYS A 132 -14.26 -10.15 -10.75
N SER A 133 -14.26 -10.41 -9.44
CA SER A 133 -14.72 -11.67 -8.86
C SER A 133 -14.02 -12.90 -9.45
N ALA A 134 -12.77 -12.74 -9.93
CA ALA A 134 -11.97 -13.78 -10.55
C ALA A 134 -10.83 -14.17 -9.59
N GLN A 135 -11.04 -15.28 -8.86
CA GLN A 135 -10.07 -15.76 -7.88
C GLN A 135 -9.10 -16.75 -8.52
N VAL A 136 -7.86 -16.32 -8.74
CA VAL A 136 -6.79 -17.22 -9.19
C VAL A 136 -6.42 -18.18 -8.05
N HIS A 137 -6.32 -19.46 -8.38
CA HIS A 137 -5.96 -20.52 -7.45
C HIS A 137 -4.79 -21.39 -7.94
N GLN A 138 -4.46 -21.35 -9.24
CA GLN A 138 -3.40 -22.19 -9.79
C GLN A 138 -2.63 -21.49 -10.91
N LEU A 139 -1.32 -21.70 -10.98
CA LEU A 139 -0.48 -21.37 -12.12
C LEU A 139 -0.43 -22.53 -13.12
N LEU A 140 -0.45 -22.21 -14.40
CA LEU A 140 -0.25 -23.16 -15.49
C LEU A 140 1.21 -23.20 -15.90
N TYR A 141 1.71 -24.40 -16.20
CA TYR A 141 3.11 -24.60 -16.59
C TYR A 141 3.18 -25.28 -17.96
N ASP A 142 4.16 -24.86 -18.76
CA ASP A 142 4.62 -25.54 -19.95
C ASP A 142 6.16 -25.63 -19.91
N ARG A 143 6.72 -26.83 -20.01
CA ARG A 143 8.16 -27.08 -20.00
C ARG A 143 8.92 -26.38 -18.87
N GLY A 144 8.31 -26.33 -17.67
CA GLY A 144 8.90 -25.70 -16.48
C GLY A 144 8.78 -24.17 -16.42
N GLN A 145 8.14 -23.55 -17.39
CA GLN A 145 7.84 -22.13 -17.42
C GLN A 145 6.36 -21.88 -17.08
N VAL A 146 6.06 -20.83 -16.31
CA VAL A 146 4.69 -20.38 -16.12
C VAL A 146 4.16 -19.83 -17.43
N CYS A 147 2.97 -20.31 -17.87
CA CYS A 147 2.35 -19.95 -19.13
C CYS A 147 0.88 -19.51 -18.98
N GLY A 148 0.43 -19.26 -17.76
CA GLY A 148 -0.94 -18.80 -17.50
C GLY A 148 -1.44 -19.11 -16.10
N VAL A 149 -2.75 -18.95 -15.91
CA VAL A 149 -3.44 -19.19 -14.63
C VAL A 149 -4.79 -19.87 -14.83
N LEU A 150 -5.27 -20.53 -13.75
CA LEU A 150 -6.67 -20.92 -13.58
C LEU A 150 -7.30 -20.05 -12.50
N ALA A 151 -8.53 -19.59 -12.76
CA ALA A 151 -9.31 -18.80 -11.81
C ALA A 151 -10.76 -19.25 -11.78
N GLU A 152 -11.41 -19.06 -10.64
CA GLU A 152 -12.85 -19.21 -10.49
C GLU A 152 -13.53 -17.86 -10.62
N THR A 153 -14.63 -17.82 -11.35
CA THR A 153 -15.53 -16.67 -11.47
C THR A 153 -16.97 -17.09 -11.16
N PRO A 154 -17.90 -16.16 -10.90
CA PRO A 154 -19.33 -16.50 -10.71
C PRO A 154 -19.93 -17.25 -11.91
N GLU A 155 -19.42 -17.01 -13.12
CA GLU A 155 -19.87 -17.64 -14.35
C GLU A 155 -19.23 -19.02 -14.59
N GLY A 156 -18.25 -19.40 -13.76
CA GLY A 156 -17.53 -20.66 -13.84
C GLY A 156 -16.01 -20.50 -13.97
N PRO A 157 -15.29 -21.62 -14.12
CA PRO A 157 -13.82 -21.59 -14.18
C PRO A 157 -13.32 -20.99 -15.50
N VAL A 158 -12.28 -20.15 -15.38
CA VAL A 158 -11.59 -19.55 -16.52
C VAL A 158 -10.12 -19.96 -16.56
N ARG A 159 -9.61 -20.17 -17.76
CA ARG A 159 -8.22 -20.47 -18.06
C ARG A 159 -7.61 -19.33 -18.87
N VAL A 160 -6.60 -18.65 -18.33
CA VAL A 160 -5.88 -17.59 -19.06
C VAL A 160 -4.49 -18.09 -19.43
N ARG A 161 -4.21 -18.18 -20.74
CA ARG A 161 -2.85 -18.42 -21.26
C ARG A 161 -2.17 -17.07 -21.53
N CYS A 162 -0.89 -16.94 -21.16
CA CYS A 162 -0.12 -15.72 -21.37
C CYS A 162 1.37 -15.99 -21.42
N GLN A 163 2.11 -15.01 -21.97
CA GLN A 163 3.57 -15.04 -21.98
C GLN A 163 4.17 -14.73 -20.58
N LEU A 164 3.47 -13.90 -19.80
CA LEU A 164 3.92 -13.46 -18.49
C LEU A 164 2.75 -13.35 -17.50
N VAL A 165 2.88 -14.02 -16.35
CA VAL A 165 2.02 -13.80 -15.18
C VAL A 165 2.69 -12.83 -14.23
N ILE A 166 1.95 -11.80 -13.79
CA ILE A 166 2.46 -10.82 -12.83
C ILE A 166 1.60 -10.85 -11.56
N GLY A 167 2.21 -11.30 -10.45
CA GLY A 167 1.59 -11.33 -9.14
C GLY A 167 1.63 -9.96 -8.47
N THR A 168 0.43 -9.39 -8.26
CA THR A 168 0.17 -8.15 -7.52
C THR A 168 -0.93 -8.34 -6.48
N ASP A 169 -1.16 -9.60 -6.10
CA ASP A 169 -2.24 -10.12 -5.27
C ASP A 169 -1.98 -9.99 -3.75
N GLY A 170 -1.00 -9.16 -3.40
CA GLY A 170 -0.78 -8.68 -2.05
C GLY A 170 -0.01 -9.66 -1.16
N ARG A 171 -0.03 -9.38 0.15
CA ARG A 171 0.78 -10.07 1.17
C ARG A 171 0.50 -11.58 1.31
N ASN A 172 -0.64 -12.05 0.88
CA ASN A 172 -1.04 -13.45 0.85
C ASN A 172 -1.11 -13.96 -0.61
N SER A 173 -0.10 -13.62 -1.40
CA SER A 173 -0.05 -13.88 -2.84
C SER A 173 -0.08 -15.38 -3.15
N VAL A 174 -1.12 -15.79 -3.89
CA VAL A 174 -1.25 -17.14 -4.47
C VAL A 174 -0.20 -17.35 -5.57
N VAL A 175 0.06 -16.30 -6.37
CA VAL A 175 1.09 -16.35 -7.42
C VAL A 175 2.46 -16.65 -6.82
N ARG A 176 2.84 -15.99 -5.73
CA ARG A 176 4.09 -16.23 -5.00
C ARG A 176 4.19 -17.68 -4.50
N GLU A 177 3.11 -18.16 -3.89
CA GLU A 177 3.03 -19.50 -3.32
C GLU A 177 3.13 -20.57 -4.40
N GLN A 178 2.30 -20.48 -5.44
CA GLN A 178 2.26 -21.42 -6.55
C GLN A 178 3.57 -21.43 -7.38
N ALA A 179 4.24 -20.29 -7.48
CA ALA A 179 5.55 -20.19 -8.11
C ALA A 179 6.69 -20.65 -7.19
N ILE A 180 6.41 -21.05 -5.94
CA ILE A 180 7.39 -21.49 -4.94
C ILE A 180 8.53 -20.45 -4.82
N LEU A 181 8.13 -19.16 -4.60
CA LEU A 181 9.04 -18.06 -4.36
C LEU A 181 9.25 -17.90 -2.85
N SER A 182 10.45 -18.20 -2.37
CA SER A 182 10.77 -18.09 -0.94
C SER A 182 10.80 -16.64 -0.46
N SER A 183 10.31 -16.41 0.75
CA SER A 183 10.27 -15.10 1.39
C SER A 183 10.92 -15.13 2.77
N ARG A 184 11.58 -14.02 3.13
CA ARG A 184 12.07 -13.77 4.48
C ARG A 184 11.08 -12.89 5.23
N CYS A 185 10.63 -13.37 6.39
CA CYS A 185 9.82 -12.60 7.31
C CYS A 185 10.72 -11.87 8.32
N PHE A 186 10.51 -10.55 8.49
CA PHE A 186 11.25 -9.72 9.44
C PHE A 186 10.46 -9.49 10.73
N GLY A 187 9.20 -9.95 10.78
CA GLY A 187 8.29 -9.74 11.88
C GLY A 187 7.83 -8.28 12.01
N SER A 188 6.91 -8.07 12.93
CA SER A 188 6.50 -6.75 13.41
C SER A 188 6.11 -6.89 14.88
N PRO A 189 6.52 -5.99 15.78
CA PRO A 189 6.14 -6.07 17.18
C PRO A 189 4.71 -5.59 17.44
N ARG A 190 4.05 -4.99 16.45
CA ARG A 190 2.76 -4.33 16.59
C ARG A 190 1.76 -4.74 15.52
N ASP A 191 0.48 -4.66 15.90
CA ASP A 191 -0.67 -4.63 15.01
C ASP A 191 -1.41 -3.30 15.18
N VAL A 192 -2.37 -3.01 14.30
CA VAL A 192 -3.20 -1.79 14.38
C VAL A 192 -4.67 -2.18 14.33
N LEU A 193 -5.43 -1.67 15.28
CA LEU A 193 -6.88 -1.75 15.30
C LEU A 193 -7.44 -0.47 14.68
N TRP A 194 -8.18 -0.61 13.61
CA TRP A 194 -8.79 0.49 12.88
C TRP A 194 -10.27 0.62 13.21
N MET A 195 -10.74 1.87 13.32
CA MET A 195 -12.14 2.20 13.59
C MET A 195 -12.51 3.53 12.96
N LYS A 196 -13.81 3.74 12.76
CA LYS A 196 -14.40 5.03 12.33
C LYS A 196 -14.97 5.73 13.56
N ILE A 197 -14.67 7.01 13.72
CA ILE A 197 -15.19 7.86 14.79
C ILE A 197 -15.78 9.10 14.14
N ALA A 198 -17.02 9.45 14.49
CA ALA A 198 -17.70 10.62 13.93
C ALA A 198 -16.91 11.90 14.17
N LYS A 199 -16.77 12.75 13.15
CA LYS A 199 -16.19 14.06 13.27
C LYS A 199 -17.25 15.04 13.75
N ARG A 200 -16.87 15.96 14.64
CA ARG A 200 -17.78 16.96 15.21
C ARG A 200 -17.22 18.37 15.03
N PRO A 201 -18.08 19.41 14.99
CA PRO A 201 -17.63 20.80 15.02
C PRO A 201 -16.73 21.04 16.24
N GLY A 202 -15.60 21.73 16.04
CA GLY A 202 -14.60 21.97 17.09
C GLY A 202 -13.50 20.93 17.20
N ASP A 203 -13.56 19.84 16.41
CA ASP A 203 -12.43 18.90 16.30
C ASP A 203 -11.20 19.62 15.72
N PRO A 204 -9.99 19.16 16.08
CA PRO A 204 -8.76 19.74 15.54
C PRO A 204 -8.78 19.69 14.01
N ALA A 205 -8.34 20.77 13.37
CA ALA A 205 -8.31 20.87 11.90
C ALA A 205 -7.37 19.84 11.26
N TRP A 206 -6.47 19.26 12.04
CA TRP A 206 -5.51 18.23 11.60
C TRP A 206 -5.15 17.35 12.81
N SER A 207 -4.89 16.10 12.55
CA SER A 207 -4.19 15.23 13.50
C SER A 207 -3.69 14.01 12.78
N MET A 208 -2.41 13.70 12.91
CA MET A 208 -1.85 12.45 12.37
C MET A 208 -1.46 11.45 13.45
N GLY A 209 -1.32 11.86 14.69
CA GLY A 209 -0.99 10.90 15.73
C GLY A 209 -0.80 11.51 17.10
N HIS A 210 -1.34 10.81 18.07
CA HIS A 210 -1.07 11.03 19.48
C HIS A 210 -0.22 9.87 19.97
N THR A 211 0.92 10.18 20.57
CA THR A 211 1.85 9.16 21.07
C THR A 211 1.83 9.13 22.58
N GLY A 212 1.20 8.10 23.11
CA GLY A 212 1.28 7.78 24.54
C GLY A 212 2.53 6.97 24.91
N PRO A 213 2.73 6.66 26.21
CA PRO A 213 3.92 5.96 26.69
C PRO A 213 4.13 4.56 26.10
N LYS A 214 3.07 3.89 25.69
CA LYS A 214 3.11 2.51 25.17
C LYS A 214 2.37 2.31 23.85
N GLN A 215 1.50 3.23 23.46
CA GLN A 215 0.58 3.10 22.32
C GLN A 215 0.58 4.36 21.49
N ASN A 216 0.26 4.20 20.21
CA ASN A 216 0.05 5.30 19.29
C ASN A 216 -1.40 5.28 18.82
N PHE A 217 -2.01 6.45 18.77
CA PHE A 217 -3.31 6.68 18.22
C PHE A 217 -3.16 7.57 16.98
N ILE A 218 -3.58 7.06 15.82
CA ILE A 218 -3.47 7.75 14.54
C ILE A 218 -4.86 8.19 14.12
N MET A 219 -4.98 9.42 13.64
CA MET A 219 -6.22 9.96 13.12
C MET A 219 -6.01 10.48 11.71
N ILE A 220 -6.89 10.09 10.80
CA ILE A 220 -6.90 10.54 9.40
C ILE A 220 -8.27 11.18 9.15
N ASP A 221 -8.27 12.45 8.74
CA ASP A 221 -9.49 13.18 8.39
C ASP A 221 -10.11 12.62 7.10
N ARG A 222 -11.40 12.29 7.14
CA ARG A 222 -12.20 11.80 6.01
C ARG A 222 -13.38 12.71 5.69
N GLY A 223 -13.33 13.96 6.15
CA GLY A 223 -14.42 14.93 5.99
C GLY A 223 -15.47 14.76 7.07
N GLU A 224 -16.28 13.73 7.01
CA GLU A 224 -17.39 13.49 7.96
C GLU A 224 -17.01 12.62 9.16
N TYR A 225 -15.89 11.89 9.09
CA TYR A 225 -15.42 11.02 10.15
C TYR A 225 -13.90 11.00 10.24
N TRP A 226 -13.41 10.59 11.40
CA TRP A 226 -12.02 10.25 11.64
C TRP A 226 -11.81 8.76 11.41
N GLN A 227 -10.89 8.42 10.53
CA GLN A 227 -10.34 7.07 10.45
C GLN A 227 -9.24 6.94 11.50
N CYS A 228 -9.51 6.17 12.55
CA CYS A 228 -8.62 6.06 13.70
C CYS A 228 -7.92 4.72 13.75
N GLY A 229 -6.61 4.73 14.01
CA GLY A 229 -5.78 3.56 14.18
C GLY A 229 -5.15 3.51 15.56
N TYR A 230 -5.39 2.43 16.31
CA TYR A 230 -4.81 2.21 17.63
C TYR A 230 -3.79 1.07 17.59
N SER A 231 -2.53 1.35 17.97
CA SER A 231 -1.48 0.34 17.89
C SER A 231 -1.48 -0.54 19.13
N VAL A 232 -1.49 -1.85 18.91
CA VAL A 232 -1.47 -2.89 19.96
C VAL A 232 -0.27 -3.81 19.77
N ASP A 233 0.07 -4.59 20.80
CA ASP A 233 1.12 -5.59 20.67
C ASP A 233 0.69 -6.69 19.69
N LYS A 234 1.64 -7.25 18.97
CA LYS A 234 1.40 -8.29 17.97
C LYS A 234 0.66 -9.48 18.55
N GLY A 235 -0.49 -9.84 17.95
CA GLY A 235 -1.30 -10.99 18.35
C GLY A 235 -2.11 -10.79 19.64
N SER A 236 -2.21 -9.56 20.18
CA SER A 236 -2.96 -9.31 21.42
C SER A 236 -4.46 -9.08 21.22
N PHE A 237 -4.96 -9.07 19.99
CA PHE A 237 -6.33 -8.67 19.69
C PHE A 237 -7.37 -9.57 20.37
N GLU A 238 -7.20 -10.88 20.33
CA GLU A 238 -8.12 -11.83 20.99
C GLU A 238 -8.17 -11.61 22.50
N ALA A 239 -7.03 -11.37 23.14
CA ALA A 239 -6.98 -11.07 24.58
C ALA A 239 -7.70 -9.74 24.89
N ILE A 240 -7.53 -8.72 24.04
CA ILE A 240 -8.23 -7.43 24.17
C ILE A 240 -9.75 -7.62 24.02
N GLN A 241 -10.20 -8.47 23.10
CA GLN A 241 -11.62 -8.79 22.94
C GLN A 241 -12.19 -9.50 24.19
N GLN A 242 -11.42 -10.42 24.81
CA GLN A 242 -11.82 -11.10 26.04
C GLN A 242 -11.92 -10.15 27.25
N GLU A 243 -11.10 -9.08 27.27
CA GLU A 243 -11.18 -8.05 28.31
C GLU A 243 -12.41 -7.15 28.20
N GLY A 244 -13.07 -7.15 27.06
CA GLY A 244 -14.33 -6.43 26.78
C GLY A 244 -14.14 -5.11 26.05
N LEU A 245 -15.16 -4.75 25.25
CA LEU A 245 -15.18 -3.56 24.41
C LEU A 245 -15.10 -2.26 25.24
N GLU A 246 -15.84 -2.20 26.34
CA GLU A 246 -15.85 -1.01 27.23
C GLU A 246 -14.46 -0.69 27.75
N LYS A 247 -13.72 -1.69 28.25
CA LYS A 247 -12.36 -1.52 28.74
C LYS A 247 -11.41 -1.04 27.64
N PHE A 248 -11.57 -1.58 26.45
CA PHE A 248 -10.82 -1.16 25.26
C PHE A 248 -11.09 0.31 24.92
N LEU A 249 -12.35 0.75 24.91
CA LEU A 249 -12.71 2.14 24.63
C LEU A 249 -12.21 3.10 25.72
N LEU A 250 -12.24 2.70 26.98
CA LEU A 250 -11.63 3.46 28.07
C LEU A 250 -10.12 3.63 27.87
N GLN A 251 -9.41 2.60 27.41
CA GLN A 251 -7.97 2.71 27.09
C GLN A 251 -7.71 3.70 25.95
N ILE A 252 -8.54 3.68 24.91
CA ILE A 252 -8.43 4.65 23.79
C ILE A 252 -8.69 6.07 24.29
N ALA A 253 -9.71 6.27 25.15
CA ALA A 253 -10.05 7.58 25.68
C ALA A 253 -8.90 8.25 26.46
N THR A 254 -7.93 7.48 26.97
CA THR A 254 -6.74 8.04 27.64
C THR A 254 -5.74 8.68 26.70
N ILE A 255 -5.81 8.38 25.40
CA ILE A 255 -4.84 8.85 24.39
C ILE A 255 -5.50 9.64 23.24
N ALA A 256 -6.76 9.38 22.96
CA ALA A 256 -7.51 10.08 21.94
C ALA A 256 -7.77 11.53 22.38
N PRO A 257 -7.67 12.51 21.44
CA PRO A 257 -7.87 13.93 21.78
C PRO A 257 -9.34 14.32 21.95
N PHE A 258 -10.24 13.36 22.03
CA PHE A 258 -11.67 13.60 22.18
C PHE A 258 -12.05 13.77 23.65
N GLN A 259 -12.69 14.88 23.96
CA GLN A 259 -13.18 15.19 25.32
C GLN A 259 -14.63 14.75 25.56
N ASP A 260 -15.30 14.26 24.52
CA ASP A 260 -16.68 13.81 24.56
C ASP A 260 -16.81 12.27 24.56
N HIS A 261 -18.04 11.78 24.75
CA HIS A 261 -18.34 10.36 24.84
C HIS A 261 -18.48 9.66 23.46
N ARG A 262 -18.01 10.26 22.34
CA ARG A 262 -18.21 9.71 20.98
C ARG A 262 -17.59 8.33 20.76
N LEU A 263 -16.61 7.92 21.55
CA LEU A 263 -16.09 6.55 21.51
C LEU A 263 -17.15 5.51 21.85
N GLN A 264 -18.19 5.89 22.60
CA GLN A 264 -19.33 5.03 22.93
C GLN A 264 -20.23 4.74 21.70
N ASP A 265 -20.07 5.47 20.59
CA ASP A 265 -20.73 5.19 19.31
C ASP A 265 -20.20 3.89 18.66
N ILE A 266 -19.06 3.36 19.14
CA ILE A 266 -18.53 2.03 18.78
C ILE A 266 -19.25 0.99 19.66
N LEU A 267 -20.25 0.33 19.07
CA LEU A 267 -21.16 -0.57 19.78
C LEU A 267 -20.75 -2.03 19.73
N SER A 268 -19.91 -2.43 18.78
CA SER A 268 -19.49 -3.80 18.59
C SER A 268 -18.07 -3.93 18.05
N TRP A 269 -17.46 -5.11 18.24
CA TRP A 269 -16.16 -5.46 17.66
C TRP A 269 -16.17 -5.48 16.13
N ASP A 270 -17.33 -5.58 15.48
CA ASP A 270 -17.44 -5.51 14.03
C ASP A 270 -17.02 -4.16 13.45
N GLN A 271 -17.08 -3.11 14.27
CA GLN A 271 -16.63 -1.76 13.93
C GLN A 271 -15.12 -1.56 14.12
N VAL A 272 -14.43 -2.58 14.71
CA VAL A 272 -12.99 -2.55 14.97
C VAL A 272 -12.28 -3.59 14.10
N LYS A 273 -11.48 -3.13 13.15
CA LYS A 273 -10.83 -4.00 12.16
C LYS A 273 -9.34 -4.18 12.47
N LEU A 274 -8.92 -5.43 12.59
CA LEU A 274 -7.51 -5.77 12.81
C LEU A 274 -6.71 -5.65 11.51
N LEU A 275 -5.70 -4.80 11.49
CA LEU A 275 -4.61 -4.82 10.53
C LEU A 275 -3.40 -5.54 11.13
N SER A 276 -3.26 -6.82 10.83
CA SER A 276 -2.07 -7.58 11.22
C SER A 276 -0.88 -7.17 10.34
N ILE A 277 0.12 -6.53 10.97
CA ILE A 277 1.31 -6.05 10.27
C ILE A 277 2.24 -7.22 9.97
N ARG A 278 2.60 -7.35 8.70
CA ARG A 278 3.62 -8.29 8.24
C ARG A 278 4.67 -7.53 7.44
N ILE A 279 5.93 -7.75 7.75
CA ILE A 279 7.06 -7.23 6.98
C ILE A 279 7.79 -8.44 6.43
N ASP A 280 7.72 -8.65 5.14
CA ASP A 280 8.43 -9.73 4.45
C ASP A 280 9.01 -9.25 3.11
N ARG A 281 9.85 -10.06 2.52
CA ARG A 281 10.40 -9.80 1.20
C ARG A 281 10.82 -11.12 0.55
N LEU A 282 10.54 -11.27 -0.74
CA LEU A 282 11.02 -12.39 -1.55
C LEU A 282 12.55 -12.35 -1.70
N ASP A 283 13.18 -13.50 -1.64
CA ASP A 283 14.61 -13.66 -1.99
C ASP A 283 14.80 -13.51 -3.51
N GLN A 284 13.88 -14.08 -4.29
CA GLN A 284 13.81 -13.97 -5.74
C GLN A 284 12.38 -13.58 -6.14
N TRP A 285 12.22 -12.52 -6.94
CA TRP A 285 10.90 -11.99 -7.32
C TRP A 285 10.33 -12.64 -8.57
N ALA A 286 11.16 -13.34 -9.35
CA ALA A 286 10.78 -13.86 -10.65
C ALA A 286 11.34 -15.25 -10.91
N LYS A 287 10.58 -16.04 -11.66
CA LYS A 287 11.00 -17.27 -12.33
C LYS A 287 10.60 -17.19 -13.82
N PRO A 288 10.97 -18.16 -14.69
CA PRO A 288 10.52 -18.14 -16.07
C PRO A 288 9.00 -18.03 -16.17
N GLY A 289 8.51 -16.99 -16.87
CA GLY A 289 7.09 -16.71 -17.09
C GLY A 289 6.34 -16.08 -15.92
N VAL A 290 6.99 -15.75 -14.78
CA VAL A 290 6.32 -15.15 -13.63
C VAL A 290 7.18 -14.11 -12.93
N LEU A 291 6.54 -13.01 -12.47
CA LEU A 291 7.12 -11.92 -11.68
C LEU A 291 6.15 -11.51 -10.59
N CYS A 292 6.60 -11.32 -9.35
CA CYS A 292 5.84 -10.67 -8.28
C CYS A 292 6.36 -9.25 -8.03
N ILE A 293 5.46 -8.28 -7.80
CA ILE A 293 5.77 -6.89 -7.43
C ILE A 293 4.81 -6.38 -6.35
N GLY A 294 5.12 -5.23 -5.77
CA GLY A 294 4.34 -4.67 -4.66
C GLY A 294 4.30 -5.60 -3.44
N ASP A 295 3.18 -5.63 -2.71
CA ASP A 295 3.04 -6.45 -1.50
C ASP A 295 3.17 -7.96 -1.76
N ALA A 296 3.00 -8.44 -3.00
CA ALA A 296 3.26 -9.83 -3.37
C ALA A 296 4.76 -10.16 -3.32
N ALA A 297 5.62 -9.18 -3.58
CA ALA A 297 7.07 -9.32 -3.49
C ALA A 297 7.64 -8.87 -2.13
N HIS A 298 7.03 -7.85 -1.48
CA HIS A 298 7.56 -7.24 -0.27
C HIS A 298 6.48 -6.50 0.52
N ALA A 299 5.83 -7.19 1.41
CA ALA A 299 4.91 -6.55 2.35
C ALA A 299 5.68 -5.68 3.35
N MET A 300 5.07 -4.58 3.80
CA MET A 300 5.71 -3.64 4.70
C MET A 300 4.77 -3.08 5.76
N SER A 301 5.36 -2.38 6.73
CA SER A 301 4.63 -1.68 7.78
C SER A 301 3.82 -0.52 7.20
N PRO A 302 2.65 -0.18 7.77
CA PRO A 302 1.89 1.02 7.39
C PRO A 302 2.58 2.33 7.81
N ILE A 303 3.67 2.28 8.56
CA ILE A 303 4.41 3.47 9.01
C ILE A 303 4.82 4.32 7.81
N GLY A 304 4.39 5.58 7.83
CA GLY A 304 4.67 6.56 6.78
C GLY A 304 3.78 6.45 5.53
N GLY A 305 2.85 5.48 5.46
CA GLY A 305 1.93 5.32 4.33
C GLY A 305 2.61 5.00 2.99
N VAL A 306 3.84 4.47 3.00
CA VAL A 306 4.69 4.35 1.80
C VAL A 306 4.37 3.14 0.90
N GLY A 307 3.56 2.18 1.37
CA GLY A 307 3.32 0.91 0.67
C GLY A 307 2.73 1.10 -0.73
N VAL A 308 1.66 1.88 -0.87
CA VAL A 308 1.03 2.20 -2.16
C VAL A 308 2.04 2.83 -3.11
N ASN A 309 2.79 3.82 -2.62
CA ASN A 309 3.72 4.57 -3.44
C ASN A 309 4.91 3.73 -3.91
N LEU A 310 5.38 2.80 -3.08
CA LEU A 310 6.41 1.85 -3.48
C LEU A 310 5.89 0.85 -4.53
N ALA A 311 4.65 0.39 -4.38
CA ALA A 311 3.98 -0.50 -5.33
C ALA A 311 3.79 0.17 -6.71
N ILE A 312 3.40 1.45 -6.74
CA ILE A 312 3.33 2.26 -7.98
C ILE A 312 4.71 2.40 -8.63
N GLN A 313 5.75 2.68 -7.84
CA GLN A 313 7.12 2.77 -8.34
C GLN A 313 7.62 1.43 -8.92
N ASP A 314 7.21 0.31 -8.32
CA ASP A 314 7.51 -1.04 -8.85
C ASP A 314 6.82 -1.26 -10.21
N ALA A 315 5.55 -0.86 -10.33
CA ALA A 315 4.80 -0.93 -11.57
C ALA A 315 5.47 -0.13 -12.70
N VAL A 316 5.89 1.12 -12.42
CA VAL A 316 6.59 1.96 -13.39
C VAL A 316 7.94 1.35 -13.79
N ALA A 317 8.72 0.87 -12.82
CA ALA A 317 10.00 0.20 -13.10
C ALA A 317 9.81 -1.06 -13.94
N THR A 318 8.75 -1.83 -13.64
CA THR A 318 8.40 -3.04 -14.38
C THR A 318 8.04 -2.69 -15.81
N ALA A 319 7.11 -1.76 -16.05
CA ALA A 319 6.72 -1.30 -17.36
C ALA A 319 7.94 -0.84 -18.19
N ASN A 320 8.79 0.01 -17.60
CA ASN A 320 10.00 0.51 -18.26
C ASN A 320 10.96 -0.59 -18.74
N LEU A 321 11.01 -1.72 -18.02
CA LEU A 321 11.95 -2.80 -18.29
C LEU A 321 11.40 -3.94 -19.13
N ILE A 322 10.06 -4.14 -19.12
CA ILE A 322 9.45 -5.27 -19.83
C ILE A 322 8.76 -4.87 -21.14
N ILE A 323 8.31 -3.62 -21.31
CA ILE A 323 7.64 -3.18 -22.55
C ILE A 323 8.52 -3.43 -23.79
N PRO A 324 9.80 -3.00 -23.84
CA PRO A 324 10.62 -3.25 -25.03
C PRO A 324 10.76 -4.72 -25.38
N PRO A 325 11.15 -5.64 -24.47
CA PRO A 325 11.26 -7.05 -24.83
C PRO A 325 9.91 -7.74 -25.08
N LEU A 326 8.78 -7.25 -24.55
CA LEU A 326 7.45 -7.74 -24.89
C LEU A 326 7.09 -7.39 -26.35
N ARG A 327 7.27 -6.10 -26.73
CA ARG A 327 7.04 -5.66 -28.12
C ARG A 327 7.90 -6.41 -29.14
N SER A 328 9.12 -6.75 -28.76
CA SER A 328 10.06 -7.50 -29.62
C SER A 328 9.91 -9.02 -29.47
N GLN A 329 8.94 -9.51 -28.74
CA GLN A 329 8.69 -10.94 -28.46
C GLN A 329 9.93 -11.71 -27.96
N CYS A 330 10.83 -11.02 -27.24
CA CYS A 330 12.08 -11.56 -26.75
C CYS A 330 12.21 -11.53 -25.21
N LEU A 331 11.06 -11.52 -24.50
CA LEU A 331 11.05 -11.51 -23.04
C LEU A 331 11.73 -12.75 -22.46
N GLN A 332 12.66 -12.54 -21.56
CA GLN A 332 13.42 -13.59 -20.89
C GLN A 332 13.52 -13.30 -19.38
N LEU A 333 13.82 -14.32 -18.57
CA LEU A 333 14.01 -14.20 -17.13
C LEU A 333 14.96 -13.05 -16.73
N LYS A 334 16.03 -12.82 -17.52
CA LYS A 334 16.99 -11.72 -17.25
C LYS A 334 16.32 -10.34 -17.17
N HIS A 335 15.26 -10.11 -17.97
CA HIS A 335 14.52 -8.85 -17.98
C HIS A 335 13.71 -8.69 -16.67
N LEU A 336 13.08 -9.77 -16.20
CA LEU A 336 12.35 -9.80 -14.94
C LEU A 336 13.29 -9.60 -13.74
N LEU A 337 14.45 -10.26 -13.74
CA LEU A 337 15.46 -10.07 -12.69
C LEU A 337 16.06 -8.65 -12.66
N ARG A 338 16.01 -7.92 -13.77
CA ARG A 338 16.37 -6.49 -13.79
C ARG A 338 15.39 -5.65 -12.98
N VAL A 339 14.09 -5.99 -12.97
CA VAL A 339 13.08 -5.33 -12.13
C VAL A 339 13.46 -5.49 -10.66
N GLN A 340 13.71 -6.72 -10.21
CA GLN A 340 14.16 -6.97 -8.84
C GLN A 340 15.43 -6.20 -8.48
N ARG A 341 16.47 -6.25 -9.33
CA ARG A 341 17.71 -5.48 -9.07
C ARG A 341 17.46 -3.98 -8.96
N ARG A 342 16.57 -3.45 -9.78
CA ARG A 342 16.19 -2.03 -9.78
C ARG A 342 15.47 -1.64 -8.49
N ARG A 343 14.55 -2.49 -8.00
CA ARG A 343 13.65 -2.17 -6.90
C ARG A 343 14.09 -2.69 -5.52
N SER A 344 15.07 -3.62 -5.47
CA SER A 344 15.54 -4.19 -4.20
C SER A 344 16.11 -3.16 -3.23
N PHE A 345 16.88 -2.18 -3.71
CA PHE A 345 17.46 -1.15 -2.84
C PHE A 345 16.39 -0.29 -2.16
N PRO A 346 15.46 0.38 -2.89
CA PRO A 346 14.42 1.18 -2.24
C PRO A 346 13.54 0.36 -1.29
N THR A 347 13.22 -0.89 -1.63
CA THR A 347 12.46 -1.79 -0.76
C THR A 347 13.23 -2.07 0.54
N LYS A 348 14.50 -2.49 0.45
CA LYS A 348 15.33 -2.79 1.62
C LYS A 348 15.54 -1.58 2.51
N ALA A 349 15.80 -0.40 1.93
CA ALA A 349 16.01 0.84 2.66
C ALA A 349 14.73 1.27 3.41
N THR A 350 13.57 1.20 2.74
CA THR A 350 12.27 1.53 3.35
C THR A 350 11.95 0.58 4.51
N GLN A 351 12.04 -0.74 4.30
CA GLN A 351 11.78 -1.73 5.35
C GLN A 351 12.75 -1.59 6.52
N PHE A 352 14.04 -1.33 6.26
CA PHE A 352 15.03 -1.10 7.30
C PHE A 352 14.66 0.09 8.21
N LEU A 353 14.27 1.22 7.61
CA LEU A 353 13.81 2.38 8.38
C LEU A 353 12.56 2.06 9.20
N GLN A 354 11.57 1.41 8.61
CA GLN A 354 10.33 1.04 9.30
C GLN A 354 10.59 0.09 10.48
N ILE A 355 11.45 -0.92 10.30
CA ILE A 355 11.86 -1.85 11.37
C ILE A 355 12.58 -1.08 12.49
N LYS A 356 13.52 -0.19 12.16
CA LYS A 356 14.21 0.63 13.15
C LYS A 356 13.28 1.57 13.91
N MET A 357 12.29 2.14 13.23
CA MET A 357 11.27 2.99 13.87
C MET A 357 10.37 2.18 14.79
N SER A 358 9.92 0.99 14.38
CA SER A 358 9.05 0.14 15.17
C SER A 358 9.73 -0.47 16.41
N GLN A 359 11.04 -0.69 16.36
CA GLN A 359 11.83 -1.23 17.47
C GLN A 359 12.23 -0.18 18.52
N ARG A 360 12.11 1.10 18.23
CA ARG A 360 12.39 2.17 19.20
C ARG A 360 11.31 2.20 20.27
N ARG A 361 11.49 1.39 21.35
CA ARG A 361 10.75 1.58 22.59
C ARG A 361 11.24 2.88 23.22
N PRO A 362 10.35 3.77 23.67
CA PRO A 362 10.77 4.84 24.55
C PRO A 362 11.37 4.18 25.81
N LYS A 363 12.71 4.19 25.92
CA LYS A 363 13.36 3.79 27.16
C LYS A 363 12.82 4.71 28.26
N LYS A 364 12.26 4.16 29.34
CA LYS A 364 12.05 4.88 30.60
C LYS A 364 13.42 5.42 31.05
N ARG A 365 13.81 6.55 30.56
CA ARG A 365 14.89 7.35 31.15
C ARG A 365 14.24 8.38 32.07
N GLN A 366 14.16 8.05 33.33
CA GLN A 366 14.14 9.04 34.41
C GLN A 366 15.47 9.80 34.29
N GLY A 367 15.42 10.98 33.65
CA GLY A 367 16.59 11.84 33.52
C GLY A 367 16.41 12.87 32.41
N SER A 368 16.71 14.12 32.70
CA SER A 368 16.56 15.33 31.87
C SER A 368 17.30 15.34 30.51
N GLY A 369 18.08 14.31 30.19
CA GLY A 369 18.86 14.23 28.97
C GLY A 369 18.07 13.82 27.71
N GLY A 370 16.99 13.03 27.84
CA GLY A 370 16.14 12.60 26.69
C GLY A 370 15.29 13.73 26.12
N SER A 371 14.83 14.60 26.98
CA SER A 371 14.04 15.80 26.64
C SER A 371 14.86 16.82 25.81
N ARG A 372 16.15 16.99 26.08
CA ARG A 372 17.02 17.92 25.34
C ARG A 372 17.34 17.47 23.92
N LEU A 373 17.48 16.16 23.69
CA LEU A 373 17.72 15.62 22.33
C LEU A 373 16.45 15.70 21.48
N MET A 374 15.28 15.38 22.05
CA MET A 374 13.99 15.55 21.35
C MET A 374 13.64 17.02 21.11
N ALA A 375 13.94 17.90 22.06
CA ALA A 375 13.80 19.35 21.85
C ALA A 375 14.71 19.87 20.74
N ARG A 376 15.95 19.34 20.61
CA ARG A 376 16.84 19.67 19.47
C ARG A 376 16.31 19.14 18.13
N VAL A 377 15.68 17.98 18.10
CA VAL A 377 15.06 17.44 16.89
C VAL A 377 13.82 18.26 16.50
N GLY A 378 12.97 18.63 17.47
CA GLY A 378 11.78 19.46 17.23
C GLY A 378 12.13 20.90 16.79
N ASN A 379 13.29 21.43 17.20
CA ASN A 379 13.75 22.77 16.80
C ASN A 379 14.61 22.78 15.51
N SER A 380 14.86 21.63 14.91
CA SER A 380 15.64 21.54 13.67
C SER A 380 14.75 21.79 12.46
N ARG A 381 15.00 22.84 11.70
CA ARG A 381 14.26 23.15 10.45
C ARG A 381 14.57 22.20 9.30
N TRP A 382 15.67 21.48 9.32
CA TRP A 382 16.08 20.63 8.20
C TRP A 382 15.72 19.15 8.37
N LEU A 383 15.56 18.65 9.60
CA LEU A 383 15.16 17.26 9.86
C LEU A 383 13.76 16.92 9.30
N PRO A 384 12.70 17.71 9.53
CA PRO A 384 11.40 17.48 8.90
C PRO A 384 11.47 17.48 7.37
N ARG A 385 12.33 18.33 6.78
CA ARG A 385 12.56 18.34 5.34
C ARG A 385 13.22 17.07 4.83
N LEU A 386 14.23 16.55 5.55
CA LEU A 386 14.85 15.28 5.19
C LEU A 386 13.87 14.13 5.26
N PHE A 387 13.04 14.06 6.32
CA PHE A 387 11.99 13.06 6.42
C PHE A 387 10.91 13.26 5.35
N GLY A 388 10.51 14.49 5.07
CA GLY A 388 9.61 14.82 3.97
C GLY A 388 10.13 14.33 2.63
N ARG A 389 11.44 14.48 2.37
CA ARG A 389 12.07 13.96 1.16
C ARG A 389 12.06 12.42 1.11
N ILE A 390 12.38 11.74 2.20
CA ILE A 390 12.39 10.27 2.26
C ILE A 390 10.98 9.69 2.11
N ILE A 391 10.00 10.26 2.79
CA ILE A 391 8.60 9.82 2.74
C ILE A 391 7.98 10.20 1.39
N GLY A 392 8.09 11.45 0.98
CA GLY A 392 7.42 11.99 -0.20
C GLY A 392 7.97 11.47 -1.53
N LEU A 393 9.29 11.26 -1.61
CA LEU A 393 9.96 10.85 -2.86
C LEU A 393 10.43 9.39 -2.85
N GLY A 394 10.69 8.82 -1.67
CA GLY A 394 11.35 7.52 -1.55
C GLY A 394 12.84 7.58 -1.90
N PHE A 395 13.48 6.39 -1.99
CA PHE A 395 14.93 6.28 -2.18
C PHE A 395 15.37 6.33 -3.65
N ARG A 396 14.55 5.87 -4.57
CA ARG A 396 14.90 5.79 -6.00
C ARG A 396 13.63 5.94 -6.82
N ARG A 397 13.34 7.17 -7.22
CA ARG A 397 12.16 7.48 -8.02
C ARG A 397 12.23 6.81 -9.38
N GLU A 398 11.08 6.39 -9.86
CA GLU A 398 10.87 5.94 -11.23
C GLU A 398 10.08 7.01 -12.00
N THR A 399 10.34 7.08 -13.29
CA THR A 399 9.68 7.96 -14.24
C THR A 399 9.18 7.09 -15.38
N PRO A 400 7.90 7.17 -15.80
CA PRO A 400 7.41 6.46 -16.97
C PRO A 400 8.21 6.85 -18.21
N LYS A 401 8.64 5.86 -19.01
CA LYS A 401 9.48 6.08 -20.19
C LYS A 401 8.75 5.82 -21.51
N HIS A 402 7.68 5.05 -21.46
CA HIS A 402 6.91 4.64 -22.65
C HIS A 402 5.54 5.31 -22.58
N LEU A 403 5.55 6.64 -22.72
CA LEU A 403 4.37 7.52 -22.67
C LEU A 403 3.69 7.62 -24.06
#